data_48b0d14a40d73476b7c2ab63f6c01ed8
#
_entry.id   48b0d14a40d73476b7c2ab63f6c01ed8
#
_cell.length_a   1.000
_cell.length_b   1.000
_cell.length_c   1.000
_cell.angle_alpha   90.00
_cell.angle_beta   90.00
_cell.angle_gamma   90.00
#
_symmetry.space_group_name_H-M   'P 1'
#
loop_
_entity.id
_entity.type
_entity.pdbx_description
1 polymer ?
#
loop_
_entity_poly.entity_id
_entity_poly.type
_entity_poly.pdbx_seq_one_letter_code
_entity_poly.pdbx_strand_id
1 'polypeptide(L)'
;MVKPVILAIGSIPVILALLIVIPMLTSVDIPISAINPNDKIQIEFTKHDLRIVSFGVTDKTIADNTQVLTIENDGTVQYTEIKDGVNKSQFTSSISNEQLQKLGAMIKETGFMSIPKESFPIKDDVESYTKFTVKITLNDAKTQI
;
A
#
# COMPACT_ATOMS: atom_id res chain seq x y z
N MET A 1 -6.01 -11.91 51.76
CA MET A 1 -6.80 -11.33 50.64
C MET A 1 -5.96 -10.24 49.98
N VAL A 2 -5.57 -10.43 48.72
CA VAL A 2 -4.89 -9.38 47.97
C VAL A 2 -5.93 -8.37 47.55
N LYS A 3 -5.74 -7.09 47.88
CA LYS A 3 -6.70 -6.04 47.52
C LYS A 3 -6.77 -5.92 45.97
N PRO A 4 -7.96 -5.81 45.40
CA PRO A 4 -8.14 -5.80 43.92
C PRO A 4 -7.34 -4.66 43.24
N VAL A 5 -7.04 -3.59 43.95
CA VAL A 5 -6.20 -2.48 43.47
C VAL A 5 -4.76 -2.89 43.23
N ILE A 6 -4.17 -3.76 44.07
CA ILE A 6 -2.80 -4.25 43.90
C ILE A 6 -2.73 -5.18 42.69
N LEU A 7 -3.76 -5.96 42.44
CA LEU A 7 -3.87 -6.85 41.31
C LEU A 7 -3.98 -6.05 39.98
N ALA A 8 -4.73 -4.94 39.99
CA ALA A 8 -4.86 -4.05 38.84
C ALA A 8 -3.55 -3.32 38.52
N ILE A 9 -2.83 -2.82 39.55
CA ILE A 9 -1.54 -2.14 39.35
C ILE A 9 -0.45 -3.12 38.85
N GLY A 10 -0.47 -4.37 39.35
CA GLY A 10 0.48 -5.40 38.91
C GLY A 10 0.22 -5.93 37.49
N SER A 11 -1.01 -5.83 36.97
CA SER A 11 -1.35 -6.31 35.62
C SER A 11 -0.92 -5.35 34.50
N ILE A 12 -0.81 -4.06 34.76
CA ILE A 12 -0.46 -3.05 33.76
C ILE A 12 0.92 -3.31 33.13
N PRO A 13 2.01 -3.52 33.86
CA PRO A 13 3.31 -3.81 33.27
C PRO A 13 3.34 -5.14 32.52
N VAL A 14 2.56 -6.13 32.94
CA VAL A 14 2.47 -7.43 32.24
C VAL A 14 1.75 -7.27 30.88
N ILE A 15 0.66 -6.52 30.84
CA ILE A 15 -0.06 -6.22 29.59
C ILE A 15 0.82 -5.42 28.65
N LEU A 16 1.57 -4.43 29.16
CA LEU A 16 2.48 -3.62 28.37
C LEU A 16 3.64 -4.45 27.80
N ALA A 17 4.19 -5.36 28.59
CA ALA A 17 5.22 -6.30 28.15
C ALA A 17 4.69 -7.24 27.04
N LEU A 18 3.47 -7.77 27.19
CA LEU A 18 2.84 -8.60 26.19
C LEU A 18 2.60 -7.86 24.87
N LEU A 19 2.15 -6.60 24.93
CA LEU A 19 1.95 -5.76 23.74
C LEU A 19 3.25 -5.48 22.96
N ILE A 20 4.41 -5.52 23.63
CA ILE A 20 5.72 -5.36 22.97
C ILE A 20 6.25 -6.71 22.48
N VAL A 21 6.10 -7.77 23.27
CA VAL A 21 6.67 -9.09 22.99
C VAL A 21 5.91 -9.81 21.86
N ILE A 22 4.57 -9.71 21.85
CA ILE A 22 3.77 -10.39 20.82
C ILE A 22 4.15 -9.93 19.40
N PRO A 23 4.26 -8.62 19.07
CA PRO A 23 4.70 -8.20 17.75
C PRO A 23 6.13 -8.64 17.41
N MET A 24 7.04 -8.73 18.40
CA MET A 24 8.39 -9.22 18.15
C MET A 24 8.44 -10.72 17.85
N LEU A 25 7.55 -11.51 18.45
CA LEU A 25 7.47 -12.97 18.21
C LEU A 25 6.68 -13.31 16.95
N THR A 26 5.78 -12.40 16.52
CA THR A 26 4.94 -12.57 15.32
C THR A 26 5.49 -11.83 14.11
N SER A 27 6.65 -11.17 14.23
CA SER A 27 7.33 -10.62 13.05
C SER A 27 7.63 -11.78 12.09
N VAL A 28 6.96 -11.78 10.96
CA VAL A 28 7.21 -12.76 9.90
C VAL A 28 8.58 -12.43 9.33
N ASP A 29 9.58 -13.23 9.67
CA ASP A 29 10.86 -13.17 9.00
C ASP A 29 10.65 -13.60 7.54
N ILE A 30 10.83 -12.67 6.62
CA ILE A 30 10.78 -12.98 5.19
C ILE A 30 11.95 -13.91 4.91
N PRO A 31 11.71 -15.14 4.39
CA PRO A 31 12.80 -16.07 4.11
C PRO A 31 13.83 -15.44 3.18
N ILE A 32 15.08 -15.47 3.58
CA ILE A 32 16.22 -14.93 2.80
C ILE A 32 16.24 -15.54 1.38
N SER A 33 15.71 -16.75 1.22
CA SER A 33 15.61 -17.45 -0.07
C SER A 33 14.73 -16.73 -1.11
N ALA A 34 13.81 -15.85 -0.69
CA ALA A 34 12.99 -15.05 -1.61
C ALA A 34 13.71 -13.77 -2.07
N ILE A 35 14.81 -13.38 -1.42
CA ILE A 35 15.59 -12.20 -1.79
C ILE A 35 16.54 -12.58 -2.92
N ASN A 36 16.38 -11.94 -4.08
CA ASN A 36 17.31 -12.04 -5.18
C ASN A 36 17.87 -10.63 -5.47
N PRO A 37 19.19 -10.41 -5.30
CA PRO A 37 19.80 -9.09 -5.50
C PRO A 37 19.72 -8.59 -6.96
N ASN A 38 19.43 -9.47 -7.90
CA ASN A 38 19.29 -9.12 -9.32
C ASN A 38 17.84 -8.82 -9.74
N ASP A 39 16.88 -8.95 -8.81
CA ASP A 39 15.50 -8.61 -9.12
C ASP A 39 15.34 -7.12 -9.38
N LYS A 40 14.65 -6.82 -10.46
CA LYS A 40 14.22 -5.47 -10.80
C LYS A 40 12.76 -5.32 -10.42
N ILE A 41 12.48 -4.40 -9.51
CA ILE A 41 11.14 -4.14 -9.06
C ILE A 41 10.77 -2.68 -9.30
N GLN A 42 9.56 -2.47 -9.80
CA GLN A 42 8.94 -1.16 -9.93
C GLN A 42 7.51 -1.26 -9.43
N ILE A 43 7.12 -0.34 -8.57
CA ILE A 43 5.78 -0.30 -7.98
C ILE A 43 5.18 1.07 -8.26
N GLU A 44 3.95 1.09 -8.76
CA GLU A 44 3.15 2.29 -8.92
C GLU A 44 1.84 2.09 -8.16
N PHE A 45 1.60 2.93 -7.19
CA PHE A 45 0.36 3.02 -6.45
C PHE A 45 -0.36 4.30 -6.83
N THR A 46 -1.59 4.20 -7.29
CA THR A 46 -2.40 5.35 -7.69
C THR A 46 -3.72 5.35 -6.92
N LYS A 47 -4.04 6.52 -6.37
CA LYS A 47 -5.34 6.79 -5.76
C LYS A 47 -6.02 7.89 -6.56
N HIS A 48 -7.22 7.61 -7.04
CA HIS A 48 -8.08 8.58 -7.70
C HIS A 48 -9.32 8.84 -6.85
N ASP A 49 -9.58 10.08 -6.54
CA ASP A 49 -10.88 10.54 -6.06
C ASP A 49 -11.69 10.98 -7.27
N LEU A 50 -12.70 10.20 -7.61
CA LEU A 50 -13.47 10.30 -8.85
C LEU A 50 -14.89 10.78 -8.56
N ARG A 51 -15.41 11.62 -9.43
CA ARG A 51 -16.78 12.12 -9.41
C ARG A 51 -17.47 11.84 -10.74
N ILE A 52 -18.73 11.42 -10.67
CA ILE A 52 -19.56 11.22 -11.83
C ILE A 52 -20.34 12.50 -12.10
N VAL A 53 -20.21 13.02 -13.31
CA VAL A 53 -20.92 14.21 -13.76
C VAL A 53 -21.80 13.82 -14.93
N SER A 54 -23.10 14.03 -14.77
CA SER A 54 -24.08 13.74 -15.81
C SER A 54 -24.24 14.93 -16.77
N PHE A 55 -24.10 14.65 -18.04
CA PHE A 55 -24.34 15.60 -19.14
C PHE A 55 -25.55 15.15 -19.96
N GLY A 56 -26.74 15.25 -19.36
CA GLY A 56 -27.98 14.77 -20.00
C GLY A 56 -28.05 13.24 -20.07
N VAL A 57 -27.84 12.66 -21.25
CA VAL A 57 -27.91 11.19 -21.47
C VAL A 57 -26.59 10.47 -21.25
N THR A 58 -25.48 11.18 -20.98
CA THR A 58 -24.17 10.59 -20.81
C THR A 58 -23.53 10.99 -19.47
N ASP A 59 -22.96 10.01 -18.79
CA ASP A 59 -22.19 10.22 -17.57
C ASP A 59 -20.71 10.23 -17.89
N LYS A 60 -19.97 11.14 -17.28
CA LYS A 60 -18.53 11.25 -17.40
C LYS A 60 -17.89 11.20 -16.01
N THR A 61 -16.89 10.35 -15.86
CA THR A 61 -16.08 10.29 -14.64
C THR A 61 -14.94 11.30 -14.73
N ILE A 62 -14.82 12.15 -13.72
CA ILE A 62 -13.79 13.18 -13.61
C ILE A 62 -12.98 12.90 -12.34
N ALA A 63 -11.66 12.99 -12.44
CA ALA A 63 -10.78 12.90 -11.29
C ALA A 63 -10.64 14.29 -10.64
N ASP A 64 -11.12 14.43 -9.42
CA ASP A 64 -10.97 15.66 -8.62
C ASP A 64 -9.58 15.70 -7.98
N ASN A 65 -9.08 14.54 -7.57
CA ASN A 65 -7.74 14.39 -7.00
C ASN A 65 -7.10 13.08 -7.47
N THR A 66 -5.82 13.12 -7.80
CA THR A 66 -5.01 11.96 -8.15
C THR A 66 -3.70 12.00 -7.36
N GLN A 67 -3.41 10.95 -6.64
CA GLN A 67 -2.17 10.76 -5.92
C GLN A 67 -1.44 9.56 -6.52
N VAL A 68 -0.19 9.74 -6.91
CA VAL A 68 0.65 8.71 -7.48
C VAL A 68 1.91 8.56 -6.65
N LEU A 69 2.18 7.36 -6.19
CA LEU A 69 3.43 6.97 -5.55
C LEU A 69 4.12 5.94 -6.43
N THR A 70 5.34 6.24 -6.85
CA THR A 70 6.16 5.33 -7.66
C THR A 70 7.43 4.97 -6.90
N ILE A 71 7.78 3.70 -6.88
CA ILE A 71 9.05 3.19 -6.38
C ILE A 71 9.77 2.55 -7.56
N GLU A 72 10.92 3.11 -7.91
CA GLU A 72 11.73 2.65 -9.01
C GLU A 72 12.72 1.54 -8.57
N ASN A 73 13.27 0.82 -9.52
CA ASN A 73 14.19 -0.29 -9.27
C ASN A 73 15.55 0.13 -8.67
N ASP A 74 15.87 1.41 -8.67
CA ASP A 74 17.03 2.00 -8.02
C ASP A 74 16.76 2.48 -6.59
N GLY A 75 15.52 2.28 -6.09
CA GLY A 75 15.07 2.73 -4.79
C GLY A 75 14.56 4.16 -4.76
N THR A 76 14.52 4.86 -5.87
CA THR A 76 13.93 6.20 -5.95
C THR A 76 12.43 6.12 -5.71
N VAL A 77 11.93 6.95 -4.80
CA VAL A 77 10.52 7.09 -4.47
C VAL A 77 10.03 8.45 -4.91
N GLN A 78 9.02 8.48 -5.76
CA GLN A 78 8.40 9.70 -6.24
C GLN A 78 6.94 9.75 -5.82
N TYR A 79 6.52 10.88 -5.30
CA TYR A 79 5.12 11.16 -4.98
C TYR A 79 4.67 12.39 -5.75
N THR A 80 3.49 12.30 -6.35
CA THR A 80 2.87 13.40 -7.07
C THR A 80 1.39 13.48 -6.71
N GLU A 81 0.92 14.68 -6.42
CA GLU A 81 -0.49 14.96 -6.21
C GLU A 81 -0.98 15.97 -7.25
N ILE A 82 -2.05 15.59 -7.93
CA ILE A 82 -2.70 16.40 -8.96
C ILE A 82 -4.14 16.65 -8.51
N LYS A 83 -4.49 17.90 -8.32
CA LYS A 83 -5.86 18.29 -7.95
C LYS A 83 -6.43 19.22 -9.02
N ASP A 84 -7.63 18.92 -9.49
CA ASP A 84 -8.30 19.67 -10.57
C ASP A 84 -7.41 19.83 -11.82
N GLY A 85 -6.61 18.82 -12.16
CA GLY A 85 -5.69 18.83 -13.28
C GLY A 85 -4.39 19.65 -13.07
N VAL A 86 -4.16 20.17 -11.87
CA VAL A 86 -2.98 20.97 -11.52
C VAL A 86 -2.10 20.23 -10.52
N ASN A 87 -0.80 20.15 -10.77
CA ASN A 87 0.16 19.63 -9.81
C ASN A 87 0.17 20.50 -8.54
N LYS A 88 -0.17 19.90 -7.41
CA LYS A 88 -0.19 20.57 -6.10
C LYS A 88 1.08 20.32 -5.31
N SER A 89 1.54 19.08 -5.30
CA SER A 89 2.74 18.70 -4.60
C SER A 89 3.48 17.62 -5.37
N GLN A 90 4.79 17.68 -5.31
CA GLN A 90 5.69 16.66 -5.81
C GLN A 90 6.87 16.57 -4.88
N PHE A 91 7.22 15.38 -4.48
CA PHE A 91 8.44 15.18 -3.72
C PHE A 91 9.11 13.88 -4.10
N THR A 92 10.43 13.82 -3.91
CA THR A 92 11.27 12.69 -4.20
C THR A 92 12.05 12.29 -2.95
N SER A 93 12.12 10.99 -2.71
CA SER A 93 12.87 10.38 -1.62
C SER A 93 13.57 9.12 -2.14
N SER A 94 14.20 8.38 -1.27
CA SER A 94 14.80 7.09 -1.63
C SER A 94 14.69 6.09 -0.49
N ILE A 95 14.60 4.82 -0.84
CA ILE A 95 14.72 3.69 0.07
C ILE A 95 16.02 2.96 -0.20
N SER A 96 16.55 2.27 0.82
CA SER A 96 17.78 1.51 0.67
C SER A 96 17.56 0.28 -0.22
N ASN A 97 18.65 -0.21 -0.80
CA ASN A 97 18.61 -1.45 -1.59
C ASN A 97 18.11 -2.64 -0.78
N GLU A 98 18.47 -2.71 0.50
CA GLU A 98 17.96 -3.74 1.42
C GLU A 98 16.43 -3.68 1.59
N GLN A 99 15.88 -2.48 1.75
CA GLN A 99 14.44 -2.27 1.85
C GLN A 99 13.72 -2.64 0.56
N LEU A 100 14.31 -2.30 -0.59
CA LEU A 100 13.78 -2.66 -1.89
C LEU A 100 13.78 -4.18 -2.12
N GLN A 101 14.84 -4.88 -1.72
CA GLN A 101 14.92 -6.33 -1.78
C GLN A 101 13.90 -7.01 -0.86
N LYS A 102 13.72 -6.53 0.36
CA LYS A 102 12.67 -7.01 1.28
C LYS A 102 11.28 -6.83 0.69
N LEU A 103 11.03 -5.70 0.05
CA LEU A 103 9.75 -5.43 -0.62
C LEU A 103 9.52 -6.41 -1.78
N GLY A 104 10.54 -6.67 -2.61
CA GLY A 104 10.50 -7.66 -3.67
C GLY A 104 10.23 -9.07 -3.15
N ALA A 105 10.87 -9.46 -2.06
CA ALA A 105 10.65 -10.75 -1.40
C ALA A 105 9.20 -10.88 -0.89
N MET A 106 8.66 -9.85 -0.24
CA MET A 106 7.27 -9.83 0.21
C MET A 106 6.28 -10.02 -0.95
N ILE A 107 6.50 -9.35 -2.07
CA ILE A 107 5.64 -9.47 -3.26
C ILE A 107 5.64 -10.89 -3.80
N LYS A 108 6.81 -11.54 -3.85
CA LYS A 108 6.94 -12.93 -4.29
C LYS A 108 6.22 -13.89 -3.34
N GLU A 109 6.42 -13.74 -2.04
CA GLU A 109 5.87 -14.65 -1.04
C GLU A 109 4.37 -14.53 -0.85
N THR A 110 3.85 -13.32 -0.94
CA THR A 110 2.40 -13.09 -0.85
C THR A 110 1.64 -13.58 -2.08
N GLY A 111 2.35 -13.97 -3.15
CA GLY A 111 1.72 -14.39 -4.40
C GLY A 111 1.02 -13.25 -5.13
N PHE A 112 1.37 -11.99 -4.83
CA PHE A 112 0.73 -10.81 -5.41
C PHE A 112 0.71 -10.85 -6.94
N MET A 113 1.79 -11.35 -7.56
CA MET A 113 1.89 -11.47 -9.02
C MET A 113 0.91 -12.46 -9.64
N SER A 114 0.30 -13.32 -8.83
CA SER A 114 -0.67 -14.34 -9.27
C SER A 114 -2.12 -13.93 -9.01
N ILE A 115 -2.36 -12.78 -8.37
CA ILE A 115 -3.71 -12.27 -8.11
C ILE A 115 -4.35 -11.89 -9.45
N PRO A 116 -5.52 -12.46 -9.79
CA PRO A 116 -6.22 -12.08 -11.00
C PRO A 116 -6.66 -10.62 -10.93
N LYS A 117 -6.67 -9.96 -12.07
CA LYS A 117 -7.18 -8.60 -12.17
C LYS A 117 -8.69 -8.62 -11.92
N GLU A 118 -9.10 -8.16 -10.76
CA GLU A 118 -10.50 -8.02 -10.41
C GLU A 118 -10.92 -6.55 -10.53
N SER A 119 -12.08 -6.33 -11.11
CA SER A 119 -12.73 -5.02 -11.10
C SER A 119 -14.06 -5.15 -10.38
N PHE A 120 -14.23 -4.37 -9.32
CA PHE A 120 -15.49 -4.33 -8.60
C PHE A 120 -16.44 -3.38 -9.31
N PRO A 121 -17.66 -3.82 -9.63
CA PRO A 121 -18.65 -2.94 -10.25
C PRO A 121 -18.99 -1.79 -9.30
N ILE A 122 -19.06 -0.58 -9.85
CA ILE A 122 -19.53 0.59 -9.12
C ILE A 122 -21.03 0.41 -8.93
N LYS A 123 -21.53 0.64 -7.72
CA LYS A 123 -22.96 0.61 -7.44
C LYS A 123 -23.66 1.71 -8.24
N ASP A 124 -24.86 1.41 -8.72
CA ASP A 124 -25.74 2.43 -9.30
C ASP A 124 -26.01 3.53 -8.27
N ASP A 125 -26.19 4.75 -8.71
CA ASP A 125 -26.47 5.95 -7.89
C ASP A 125 -25.32 6.47 -7.01
N VAL A 126 -24.07 6.15 -7.35
CA VAL A 126 -22.90 6.72 -6.68
C VAL A 126 -22.44 7.98 -7.41
N GLU A 127 -22.44 9.12 -6.70
CA GLU A 127 -21.98 10.40 -7.23
C GLU A 127 -20.46 10.54 -7.24
N SER A 128 -19.79 9.90 -6.27
CA SER A 128 -18.34 9.92 -6.13
C SER A 128 -17.79 8.63 -5.49
N TYR A 129 -16.58 8.26 -5.85
CA TYR A 129 -15.88 7.10 -5.27
C TYR A 129 -14.37 7.27 -5.35
N THR A 130 -13.66 6.54 -4.51
CA THR A 130 -12.20 6.46 -4.56
C THR A 130 -11.78 5.15 -5.23
N LYS A 131 -10.91 5.25 -6.23
CA LYS A 131 -10.31 4.11 -6.91
C LYS A 131 -8.84 3.99 -6.52
N PHE A 132 -8.47 2.82 -6.07
CA PHE A 132 -7.06 2.45 -5.83
C PHE A 132 -6.59 1.54 -6.96
N THR A 133 -5.37 1.77 -7.41
CA THR A 133 -4.71 0.91 -8.40
C THR A 133 -3.29 0.63 -7.93
N VAL A 134 -2.92 -0.63 -7.88
CA VAL A 134 -1.55 -1.07 -7.60
C VAL A 134 -1.01 -1.77 -8.83
N LYS A 135 0.10 -1.29 -9.37
CA LYS A 135 0.77 -1.87 -10.51
C LYS A 135 2.18 -2.25 -10.09
N ILE A 136 2.51 -3.51 -10.25
CA ILE A 136 3.82 -4.06 -9.92
C ILE A 136 4.45 -4.64 -11.16
N THR A 137 5.70 -4.28 -11.40
CA THR A 137 6.55 -4.90 -12.39
C THR A 137 7.69 -5.58 -11.64
N LEU A 138 7.79 -6.89 -11.75
CA LEU A 138 8.88 -7.69 -11.19
C LEU A 138 9.62 -8.35 -12.34
N ASN A 139 10.87 -7.94 -12.58
CA ASN A 139 11.62 -8.26 -13.78
C ASN A 139 10.82 -7.82 -15.03
N ASP A 140 10.36 -8.75 -15.86
CA ASP A 140 9.54 -8.44 -17.05
C ASP A 140 8.05 -8.76 -16.85
N ALA A 141 7.66 -9.33 -15.69
CA ALA A 141 6.28 -9.64 -15.38
C ALA A 141 5.56 -8.42 -14.78
N LYS A 142 4.34 -8.16 -15.26
CA LYS A 142 3.50 -7.03 -14.83
C LYS A 142 2.18 -7.52 -14.28
N THR A 143 1.79 -7.02 -13.12
CA THR A 143 0.46 -7.23 -12.53
C THR A 143 -0.13 -5.88 -12.13
N GLN A 144 -1.43 -5.72 -12.35
CA GLN A 144 -2.18 -4.52 -11.98
C GLN A 144 -3.51 -4.94 -11.35
N ILE A 145 -3.81 -4.41 -10.19
CA ILE A 145 -5.05 -4.59 -9.43
C ILE A 145 -5.70 -3.24 -9.20
#